data_8f5c735ca87647109177b0c17ca9b7d7
#
_entry.id   8f5c735ca87647109177b0c17ca9b7d7
#
_cell.length_a   1.000
_cell.length_b   1.000
_cell.length_c   1.000
_cell.angle_alpha   90.00
_cell.angle_beta   90.00
_cell.angle_gamma   90.00
#
_symmetry.space_group_name_H-M   'P 1'
#
loop_
_entity.id
_entity.type
_entity.pdbx_description
1 polymer ?
#
loop_
_entity_poly.entity_id
_entity_poly.type
_entity_poly.pdbx_seq_one_letter_code
_entity_poly.pdbx_strand_id
1 'polypeptide(L)'
;LVTAVFAAGLPRVELRTIFSDLFPSNHPFVQTYQDHPNFGNPLTVTIMVKRKDGNIYNAGTLQKIWDMTRDVDLTPAVDHDQVLSISTEKARFQEATPFGIDSQPLMGDHAPATDEEIAEFRRRVEKSPNSRTFLISQDETATLIRATFIERLLDYGESFEYVQGL
;
A
#
# COMPACT_ATOMS: atom_id res chain seq x y z
N LEU A 1 32.28 26.46 29.22
CA LEU A 1 33.05 25.47 28.45
C LEU A 1 32.18 24.22 28.18
N VAL A 2 31.56 23.61 29.19
CA VAL A 2 30.68 22.44 29.07
C VAL A 2 29.51 22.71 28.12
N THR A 3 28.82 23.85 28.25
CA THR A 3 27.69 24.24 27.38
C THR A 3 28.08 24.37 25.92
N ALA A 4 29.30 24.87 25.63
CA ALA A 4 29.81 25.01 24.28
C ALA A 4 30.07 23.65 23.61
N VAL A 5 30.52 22.65 24.38
CA VAL A 5 30.72 21.29 23.91
C VAL A 5 29.37 20.66 23.54
N PHE A 6 28.33 20.80 24.35
CA PHE A 6 27.00 20.30 24.06
C PHE A 6 26.36 21.03 22.86
N ALA A 7 26.53 22.37 22.76
CA ALA A 7 26.04 23.13 21.62
C ALA A 7 26.68 22.72 20.29
N ALA A 8 27.96 22.33 20.30
CA ALA A 8 28.64 21.81 19.10
C ALA A 8 28.09 20.41 18.64
N GLY A 9 27.40 19.70 19.53
CA GLY A 9 26.73 18.44 19.21
C GLY A 9 25.33 18.60 18.60
N LEU A 10 24.68 19.74 18.76
CA LEU A 10 23.30 20.00 18.30
C LEU A 10 23.09 19.72 16.79
N PRO A 11 23.98 20.08 15.87
CA PRO A 11 23.81 19.76 14.45
C PRO A 11 23.84 18.26 14.11
N ARG A 12 24.25 17.42 15.07
CA ARG A 12 24.33 15.95 14.93
C ARG A 12 23.18 15.22 15.61
N VAL A 13 22.25 15.96 16.21
CA VAL A 13 21.07 15.38 16.86
C VAL A 13 20.05 15.06 15.78
N GLU A 14 19.88 13.77 15.49
CA GLU A 14 18.80 13.25 14.65
C GLU A 14 17.61 12.91 15.54
N LEU A 15 16.46 13.49 15.24
CA LEU A 15 15.18 13.09 15.84
C LEU A 15 14.67 11.86 15.09
N ARG A 16 14.84 10.68 15.68
CA ARG A 16 14.24 9.46 15.19
C ARG A 16 12.99 9.15 16.00
N THR A 17 11.84 9.18 15.35
CA THR A 17 10.56 8.79 15.96
C THR A 17 10.22 7.37 15.53
N ILE A 18 11.08 6.42 15.88
CA ILE A 18 10.83 5.00 15.61
C ILE A 18 9.93 4.48 16.72
N PHE A 19 8.79 3.86 16.37
CA PHE A 19 7.81 3.39 17.36
C PHE A 19 8.41 2.38 18.34
N SER A 20 9.27 1.48 17.87
CA SER A 20 9.99 0.52 18.69
C SER A 20 10.95 1.17 19.69
N ASP A 21 11.48 2.37 19.41
CA ASP A 21 12.39 3.09 20.30
C ASP A 21 11.68 3.75 21.48
N LEU A 22 10.33 3.84 21.45
CA LEU A 22 9.53 4.33 22.56
C LEU A 22 9.44 3.36 23.74
N PHE A 23 9.82 2.10 23.53
CA PHE A 23 9.79 1.05 24.53
C PHE A 23 11.22 0.53 24.82
N PRO A 24 11.49 0.04 26.04
CA PRO A 24 12.74 -0.64 26.31
C PRO A 24 12.95 -1.83 25.36
N SER A 25 14.15 -1.98 24.81
CA SER A 25 14.48 -3.01 23.81
C SER A 25 14.25 -4.46 24.31
N ASN A 26 14.24 -4.65 25.64
CA ASN A 26 13.96 -5.93 26.29
C ASN A 26 12.46 -6.14 26.60
N HIS A 27 11.57 -5.22 26.19
CA HIS A 27 10.16 -5.38 26.41
C HIS A 27 9.60 -6.51 25.54
N PRO A 28 8.78 -7.44 26.07
CA PRO A 28 8.25 -8.59 25.31
C PRO A 28 7.51 -8.18 24.02
N PHE A 29 6.81 -7.06 24.03
CA PHE A 29 6.14 -6.51 22.84
C PHE A 29 7.13 -6.17 21.73
N VAL A 30 8.27 -5.51 22.07
CA VAL A 30 9.29 -5.12 21.09
C VAL A 30 9.94 -6.37 20.48
N GLN A 31 10.24 -7.37 21.31
CA GLN A 31 10.79 -8.63 20.83
C GLN A 31 9.82 -9.36 19.89
N THR A 32 8.56 -9.50 20.29
CA THR A 32 7.53 -10.12 19.43
C THR A 32 7.34 -9.35 18.13
N TYR A 33 7.36 -8.02 18.17
CA TYR A 33 7.24 -7.18 16.99
C TYR A 33 8.44 -7.32 16.04
N GLN A 34 9.66 -7.41 16.58
CA GLN A 34 10.89 -7.61 15.80
C GLN A 34 10.94 -9.01 15.17
N ASP A 35 10.46 -10.03 15.90
CA ASP A 35 10.41 -11.41 15.42
C ASP A 35 9.32 -11.61 14.33
N HIS A 36 8.27 -10.77 14.37
CA HIS A 36 7.11 -10.87 13.47
C HIS A 36 6.73 -9.51 12.85
N PRO A 37 7.62 -8.88 12.06
CA PRO A 37 7.44 -7.51 11.57
C PRO A 37 6.20 -7.33 10.68
N ASN A 38 5.69 -8.40 10.09
CA ASN A 38 4.52 -8.39 9.21
C ASN A 38 3.19 -8.57 9.97
N PHE A 39 3.24 -8.81 11.28
CA PHE A 39 2.06 -9.03 12.10
C PHE A 39 1.65 -7.74 12.84
N GLY A 40 0.68 -7.04 12.27
CA GLY A 40 0.15 -5.82 12.89
C GLY A 40 1.04 -4.58 12.74
N ASN A 41 1.77 -4.47 11.62
CA ASN A 41 2.62 -3.31 11.35
C ASN A 41 1.80 -2.00 11.39
N PRO A 42 2.10 -1.08 12.34
CA PRO A 42 1.37 0.18 12.48
C PRO A 42 1.70 1.18 11.37
N LEU A 43 2.78 0.95 10.61
CA LEU A 43 3.28 1.85 9.58
C LEU A 43 2.62 1.55 8.23
N THR A 44 1.30 1.61 8.19
CA THR A 44 0.53 1.42 6.96
C THR A 44 -0.11 2.73 6.53
N VAL A 45 0.15 3.11 5.29
CA VAL A 45 -0.56 4.20 4.61
C VAL A 45 -1.68 3.62 3.78
N THR A 46 -2.83 4.27 3.81
CA THR A 46 -3.98 3.92 2.96
C THR A 46 -4.37 5.15 2.13
N ILE A 47 -4.26 5.02 0.82
CA ILE A 47 -4.62 6.06 -0.14
C ILE A 47 -5.96 5.68 -0.74
N MET A 48 -6.92 6.59 -0.71
CA MET A 48 -8.22 6.41 -1.34
C MET A 48 -8.28 7.18 -2.65
N VAL A 49 -8.45 6.45 -3.74
CA VAL A 49 -8.74 7.03 -5.06
C VAL A 49 -10.25 7.06 -5.24
N LYS A 50 -10.84 8.26 -5.21
CA LYS A 50 -12.29 8.47 -5.35
C LYS A 50 -12.63 9.30 -6.57
N ARG A 51 -13.62 8.86 -7.33
CA ARG A 51 -14.22 9.66 -8.41
C ARG A 51 -15.24 10.64 -7.86
N LYS A 52 -15.28 11.81 -8.47
CA LYS A 52 -16.33 12.80 -8.19
C LYS A 52 -17.67 12.39 -8.82
N ASP A 53 -17.60 11.81 -10.02
CA ASP A 53 -18.77 11.42 -10.80
C ASP A 53 -18.62 10.02 -11.38
N GLY A 54 -19.66 9.20 -11.28
CA GLY A 54 -19.68 7.83 -11.79
C GLY A 54 -18.87 6.85 -10.95
N ASN A 55 -18.53 5.70 -11.53
CA ASN A 55 -17.81 4.62 -10.86
C ASN A 55 -16.35 4.52 -11.32
N ILE A 56 -15.58 3.65 -10.68
CA ILE A 56 -14.15 3.43 -10.99
C ILE A 56 -13.91 2.68 -12.31
N TYR A 57 -14.94 2.02 -12.87
CA TYR A 57 -14.82 1.17 -14.07
C TYR A 57 -14.80 2.01 -15.35
N ASN A 58 -13.70 2.68 -15.58
CA ASN A 58 -13.39 3.40 -16.80
C ASN A 58 -11.88 3.49 -17.01
N ALA A 59 -11.44 3.52 -18.26
CA ALA A 59 -10.02 3.45 -18.63
C ALA A 59 -9.15 4.48 -17.89
N GLY A 60 -9.57 5.75 -17.85
CA GLY A 60 -8.76 6.81 -17.22
C GLY A 60 -8.58 6.65 -15.72
N THR A 61 -9.61 6.15 -15.00
CA THR A 61 -9.50 5.89 -13.56
C THR A 61 -8.66 4.64 -13.29
N LEU A 62 -8.88 3.56 -14.05
CA LEU A 62 -8.11 2.33 -13.89
C LEU A 62 -6.64 2.52 -14.21
N GLN A 63 -6.33 3.32 -15.25
CA GLN A 63 -4.95 3.72 -15.56
C GLN A 63 -4.33 4.52 -14.40
N LYS A 64 -5.06 5.49 -13.85
CA LYS A 64 -4.56 6.28 -12.72
C LYS A 64 -4.30 5.41 -11.49
N ILE A 65 -5.17 4.46 -11.19
CA ILE A 65 -4.97 3.52 -10.07
C ILE A 65 -3.73 2.66 -10.30
N TRP A 66 -3.53 2.20 -11.53
CA TRP A 66 -2.35 1.44 -11.94
C TRP A 66 -1.07 2.23 -11.72
N ASP A 67 -0.99 3.45 -12.25
CA ASP A 67 0.16 4.33 -12.13
C ASP A 67 0.45 4.69 -10.67
N MET A 68 -0.57 5.13 -9.93
CA MET A 68 -0.42 5.45 -8.50
C MET A 68 0.02 4.26 -7.67
N THR A 69 -0.46 3.04 -7.96
CA THR A 69 -0.01 1.84 -7.23
C THR A 69 1.47 1.60 -7.46
N ARG A 70 1.95 1.78 -8.70
CA ARG A 70 3.37 1.64 -9.04
C ARG A 70 4.22 2.73 -8.38
N ASP A 71 3.73 3.97 -8.37
CA ASP A 71 4.44 5.08 -7.74
C ASP A 71 4.51 4.91 -6.22
N VAL A 72 3.44 4.41 -5.59
CA VAL A 72 3.42 4.04 -4.16
C VAL A 72 4.40 2.91 -3.88
N ASP A 73 4.48 1.90 -4.73
CA ASP A 73 5.43 0.79 -4.59
C ASP A 73 6.89 1.26 -4.67
N LEU A 74 7.17 2.30 -5.45
CA LEU A 74 8.48 2.91 -5.59
C LEU A 74 8.82 3.92 -4.47
N THR A 75 7.90 4.19 -3.55
CA THR A 75 8.14 5.12 -2.44
C THR A 75 9.28 4.61 -1.55
N PRO A 76 10.22 5.46 -1.13
CA PRO A 76 11.29 5.06 -0.21
C PRO A 76 10.76 4.36 1.04
N ALA A 77 11.42 3.28 1.43
CA ALA A 77 11.09 2.46 2.59
C ALA A 77 9.74 1.70 2.53
N VAL A 78 9.05 1.68 1.41
CA VAL A 78 7.88 0.81 1.23
C VAL A 78 8.32 -0.65 1.17
N ASP A 79 7.59 -1.51 1.84
CA ASP A 79 7.69 -2.96 1.70
C ASP A 79 6.88 -3.39 0.48
N HIS A 80 7.57 -3.68 -0.63
CA HIS A 80 6.97 -4.10 -1.90
C HIS A 80 6.04 -5.30 -1.75
N ASP A 81 6.35 -6.19 -0.79
CA ASP A 81 5.52 -7.35 -0.49
C ASP A 81 4.24 -6.99 0.28
N GLN A 82 4.11 -5.77 0.77
CA GLN A 82 2.96 -5.28 1.53
C GLN A 82 2.15 -4.20 0.80
N VAL A 83 2.44 -3.98 -0.49
CA VAL A 83 1.57 -3.12 -1.33
C VAL A 83 0.37 -3.93 -1.80
N LEU A 84 -0.82 -3.37 -1.59
CA LEU A 84 -2.09 -3.99 -1.97
C LEU A 84 -3.05 -2.97 -2.59
N SER A 85 -3.46 -3.22 -3.82
CA SER A 85 -4.51 -2.51 -4.54
C SER A 85 -5.20 -3.45 -5.53
N ILE A 86 -6.22 -2.96 -6.23
CA ILE A 86 -6.88 -3.73 -7.29
C ILE A 86 -5.99 -3.97 -8.52
N SER A 87 -4.84 -3.27 -8.63
CA SER A 87 -3.86 -3.44 -9.72
C SER A 87 -2.67 -4.31 -9.34
N THR A 88 -2.53 -4.73 -8.08
CA THR A 88 -1.45 -5.63 -7.67
C THR A 88 -1.74 -7.08 -8.03
N GLU A 89 -0.70 -7.87 -8.28
CA GLU A 89 -0.81 -9.31 -8.55
C GLU A 89 -1.45 -10.09 -7.40
N LYS A 90 -1.45 -9.55 -6.18
CA LYS A 90 -2.05 -10.15 -4.97
C LYS A 90 -3.57 -10.05 -4.97
N ALA A 91 -4.14 -9.06 -5.65
CA ALA A 91 -5.57 -8.93 -5.85
C ALA A 91 -6.01 -9.89 -6.97
N ARG A 92 -6.39 -11.10 -6.59
CA ARG A 92 -6.68 -12.20 -7.51
C ARG A 92 -8.15 -12.61 -7.45
N PHE A 93 -8.68 -13.03 -8.60
CA PHE A 93 -9.91 -13.79 -8.67
C PHE A 93 -9.60 -15.27 -8.89
N GLN A 94 -10.53 -16.11 -8.52
CA GLN A 94 -10.43 -17.56 -8.69
C GLN A 94 -11.66 -18.09 -9.41
N GLU A 95 -11.43 -18.98 -10.36
CA GLU A 95 -12.48 -19.64 -11.11
C GLU A 95 -12.23 -21.15 -11.17
N ALA A 96 -13.28 -21.91 -10.90
CA ALA A 96 -13.22 -23.37 -11.07
C ALA A 96 -13.27 -23.73 -12.54
N THR A 97 -12.31 -24.52 -13.00
CA THR A 97 -12.24 -25.06 -14.36
C THR A 97 -12.31 -26.59 -14.31
N PRO A 98 -12.58 -27.27 -15.42
CA PRO A 98 -12.53 -28.74 -15.47
C PRO A 98 -11.16 -29.32 -15.09
N PHE A 99 -10.10 -28.53 -15.14
CA PHE A 99 -8.72 -28.95 -14.87
C PHE A 99 -8.20 -28.48 -13.49
N GLY A 100 -9.01 -27.78 -12.69
CA GLY A 100 -8.63 -27.28 -11.38
C GLY A 100 -9.11 -25.85 -11.14
N ILE A 101 -8.48 -25.19 -10.17
CA ILE A 101 -8.76 -23.78 -9.86
C ILE A 101 -7.79 -22.90 -10.66
N ASP A 102 -8.33 -22.06 -11.52
CA ASP A 102 -7.57 -20.98 -12.17
C ASP A 102 -7.57 -19.75 -11.25
N SER A 103 -6.39 -19.17 -11.04
CA SER A 103 -6.21 -18.00 -10.20
C SER A 103 -5.37 -16.96 -10.94
N GLN A 104 -5.99 -15.83 -11.26
CA GLN A 104 -5.37 -14.75 -12.04
C GLN A 104 -5.51 -13.41 -11.34
N PRO A 105 -4.57 -12.44 -11.55
CA PRO A 105 -4.72 -11.05 -11.09
C PRO A 105 -6.00 -10.41 -11.64
N LEU A 106 -6.55 -9.44 -10.93
CA LEU A 106 -7.73 -8.72 -11.37
C LEU A 106 -7.48 -7.94 -12.66
N MET A 107 -6.39 -7.15 -12.72
CA MET A 107 -6.05 -6.33 -13.88
C MET A 107 -5.12 -7.02 -14.89
N GLY A 108 -4.36 -8.05 -14.47
CA GLY A 108 -3.34 -8.65 -15.34
C GLY A 108 -2.05 -7.83 -15.36
N ASP A 109 -1.44 -7.65 -16.53
CA ASP A 109 -0.15 -7.01 -16.76
C ASP A 109 -0.24 -5.53 -17.20
N HIS A 110 -1.44 -5.01 -17.38
CA HIS A 110 -1.72 -3.62 -17.72
C HIS A 110 -3.10 -3.16 -17.21
N ALA A 111 -3.31 -1.86 -17.16
CA ALA A 111 -4.60 -1.29 -16.81
C ALA A 111 -5.61 -1.52 -17.95
N PRO A 112 -6.85 -1.96 -17.66
CA PRO A 112 -7.90 -2.10 -18.66
C PRO A 112 -8.18 -0.80 -19.42
N ALA A 113 -8.08 -0.83 -20.73
CA ALA A 113 -8.17 0.35 -21.60
C ALA A 113 -9.40 0.30 -22.54
N THR A 114 -9.84 -0.87 -22.95
CA THR A 114 -11.01 -1.05 -23.81
C THR A 114 -12.27 -1.38 -23.01
N ASP A 115 -13.43 -1.17 -23.58
CA ASP A 115 -14.71 -1.50 -22.93
C ASP A 115 -14.81 -3.00 -22.60
N GLU A 116 -14.26 -3.85 -23.44
CA GLU A 116 -14.22 -5.31 -23.23
C GLU A 116 -13.32 -5.66 -22.05
N GLU A 117 -12.14 -5.07 -21.96
CA GLU A 117 -11.22 -5.29 -20.84
C GLU A 117 -11.80 -4.77 -19.51
N ILE A 118 -12.48 -3.61 -19.54
CA ILE A 118 -13.15 -3.04 -18.37
C ILE A 118 -14.29 -3.94 -17.91
N ALA A 119 -15.09 -4.47 -18.84
CA ALA A 119 -16.16 -5.40 -18.52
C ALA A 119 -15.63 -6.70 -17.93
N GLU A 120 -14.55 -7.23 -18.49
CA GLU A 120 -13.87 -8.42 -17.95
C GLU A 120 -13.27 -8.15 -16.56
N PHE A 121 -12.60 -7.01 -16.37
CA PHE A 121 -12.09 -6.60 -15.04
C PHE A 121 -13.23 -6.54 -14.01
N ARG A 122 -14.37 -5.93 -14.36
CA ARG A 122 -15.54 -5.87 -13.48
C ARG A 122 -16.06 -7.26 -13.13
N ARG A 123 -16.16 -8.15 -14.11
CA ARG A 123 -16.54 -9.55 -13.90
C ARG A 123 -15.59 -10.26 -12.92
N ARG A 124 -14.28 -10.04 -13.04
CA ARG A 124 -13.26 -10.60 -12.14
C ARG A 124 -13.42 -10.07 -10.72
N VAL A 125 -13.69 -8.78 -10.56
CA VAL A 125 -13.96 -8.15 -9.25
C VAL A 125 -15.20 -8.77 -8.59
N GLU A 126 -16.28 -8.98 -9.33
CA GLU A 126 -17.51 -9.61 -8.83
C GLU A 126 -17.27 -11.05 -8.36
N LYS A 127 -16.36 -11.76 -9.01
CA LYS A 127 -15.93 -13.12 -8.62
C LYS A 127 -14.87 -13.15 -7.51
N SER A 128 -14.44 -11.99 -7.01
CA SER A 128 -13.44 -11.85 -5.96
C SER A 128 -14.02 -11.11 -4.73
N PRO A 129 -14.81 -11.80 -3.87
CA PRO A 129 -15.49 -11.17 -2.73
C PRO A 129 -14.55 -10.42 -1.80
N ASN A 130 -13.35 -10.94 -1.57
CA ASN A 130 -12.36 -10.29 -0.71
C ASN A 130 -11.90 -8.95 -1.30
N SER A 131 -11.45 -8.94 -2.57
CA SER A 131 -11.02 -7.70 -3.23
C SER A 131 -12.18 -6.70 -3.34
N ARG A 132 -13.37 -7.18 -3.66
CA ARG A 132 -14.59 -6.37 -3.73
C ARG A 132 -14.92 -5.70 -2.39
N THR A 133 -14.82 -6.44 -1.29
CA THR A 133 -15.19 -5.96 0.05
C THR A 133 -14.14 -5.04 0.66
N PHE A 134 -12.85 -5.36 0.49
CA PHE A 134 -11.77 -4.66 1.19
C PHE A 134 -11.12 -3.55 0.39
N LEU A 135 -11.22 -3.57 -0.94
CA LEU A 135 -10.53 -2.61 -1.80
C LEU A 135 -11.46 -1.65 -2.55
N ILE A 136 -12.74 -1.96 -2.67
CA ILE A 136 -13.69 -1.14 -3.46
C ILE A 136 -14.85 -0.72 -2.57
N SER A 137 -15.26 0.56 -2.67
CA SER A 137 -16.43 1.06 -1.95
C SER A 137 -17.73 0.39 -2.43
N GLN A 138 -18.74 0.37 -1.57
CA GLN A 138 -20.04 -0.26 -1.91
C GLN A 138 -20.72 0.39 -3.12
N ASP A 139 -20.57 1.70 -3.25
CA ASP A 139 -21.09 2.51 -4.35
C ASP A 139 -20.20 2.50 -5.61
N GLU A 140 -19.11 1.73 -5.58
CA GLU A 140 -18.14 1.60 -6.67
C GLU A 140 -17.47 2.92 -7.11
N THR A 141 -17.54 3.96 -6.28
CA THR A 141 -16.95 5.27 -6.60
C THR A 141 -15.49 5.40 -6.18
N ALA A 142 -15.01 4.53 -5.29
CA ALA A 142 -13.69 4.62 -4.72
C ALA A 142 -13.00 3.24 -4.61
N THR A 143 -11.66 3.29 -4.60
CA THR A 143 -10.81 2.14 -4.31
C THR A 143 -9.66 2.55 -3.40
N LEU A 144 -9.04 1.57 -2.74
CA LEU A 144 -7.95 1.76 -1.81
C LEU A 144 -6.64 1.21 -2.38
N ILE A 145 -5.56 1.96 -2.14
CA ILE A 145 -4.18 1.52 -2.28
C ILE A 145 -3.59 1.51 -0.88
N ARG A 146 -3.09 0.37 -0.42
CA ARG A 146 -2.46 0.20 0.88
C ARG A 146 -1.01 -0.13 0.70
N ALA A 147 -0.14 0.54 1.45
CA ALA A 147 1.29 0.25 1.49
C ALA A 147 1.77 0.25 2.93
N THR A 148 2.67 -0.66 3.24
CA THR A 148 3.30 -0.76 4.55
C THR A 148 4.75 -0.38 4.42
N PHE A 149 5.29 0.33 5.41
CA PHE A 149 6.68 0.78 5.42
C PHE A 149 7.55 -0.12 6.30
N ILE A 150 8.80 -0.26 5.90
CA ILE A 150 9.83 -0.93 6.68
C ILE A 150 10.39 0.08 7.68
N GLU A 151 10.03 -0.07 8.96
CA GLU A 151 10.34 0.90 10.04
C GLU A 151 11.82 1.33 10.07
N ARG A 152 12.74 0.38 9.94
CA ARG A 152 14.19 0.64 10.00
C ARG A 152 14.72 1.50 8.84
N LEU A 153 13.98 1.61 7.74
CA LEU A 153 14.35 2.35 6.53
C LEU A 153 13.56 3.65 6.42
N LEU A 154 12.53 3.84 7.25
CA LEU A 154 11.58 4.93 7.12
C LEU A 154 12.20 6.26 7.58
N ASP A 155 12.36 7.19 6.64
CA ASP A 155 12.46 8.61 6.89
C ASP A 155 11.07 9.24 6.71
N TYR A 156 10.46 9.69 7.81
CA TYR A 156 9.11 10.24 7.78
C TYR A 156 8.99 11.49 6.91
N GLY A 157 10.02 12.35 6.88
CA GLY A 157 10.03 13.56 6.06
C GLY A 157 10.05 13.23 4.58
N GLU A 158 11.02 12.44 4.15
CA GLU A 158 11.19 12.06 2.75
C GLU A 158 10.01 11.25 2.22
N SER A 159 9.57 10.23 2.96
CA SER A 159 8.46 9.38 2.55
C SER A 159 7.14 10.14 2.49
N PHE A 160 6.90 11.08 3.43
CA PHE A 160 5.69 11.89 3.46
C PHE A 160 5.66 12.90 2.31
N GLU A 161 6.76 13.59 2.03
CA GLU A 161 6.88 14.49 0.89
C GLU A 161 6.66 13.76 -0.43
N TYR A 162 7.22 12.57 -0.58
CA TYR A 162 7.03 11.75 -1.76
C TYR A 162 5.55 11.39 -1.97
N VAL A 163 4.89 10.86 -0.93
CA VAL A 163 3.47 10.48 -1.01
C VAL A 163 2.54 11.69 -1.25
N GLN A 164 2.88 12.87 -0.74
CA GLN A 164 2.12 14.09 -1.03
C GLN A 164 2.28 14.59 -2.47
N GLY A 165 3.36 14.21 -3.13
CA GLY A 165 3.63 14.56 -4.53
C GLY A 165 2.91 13.68 -5.57
N LEU A 166 2.33 12.54 -5.13
CA LEU A 166 1.58 11.61 -5.98
C LEU A 166 0.16 12.16 -6.28
#